data_59d2631e09613b93e1dde6324a1a71fc
#
_entry.id   59d2631e09613b93e1dde6324a1a71fc
#
_cell.length_a   1.000
_cell.length_b   1.000
_cell.length_c   1.000
_cell.angle_alpha   90.00
_cell.angle_beta   90.00
_cell.angle_gamma   90.00
#
_symmetry.space_group_name_H-M   'P 1'
#
loop_
_entity.id
_entity.type
_entity.pdbx_description
1 polymer ?
#
loop_
_entity_poly.entity_id
_entity_poly.type
_entity_poly.pdbx_seq_one_letter_code
_entity_poly.pdbx_strand_id
1 'polypeptide(L)'
;MSAWTAASVEDAANNLLEELNSGAKCLCVEHDASDDVAPALLRAARARVEAGSNVRVVCADAVAAARFRALAADDPLLSALDVVSARELALSILGDARVGDAVGRDARVLDENELAVLMEDVKVSGLKPGRLREMLKFFYKSISDCADDDERWLITAEEQTVHAILTENLEARRALLPCEVSSLAYRGLVKAGVEREPLTLVADDFGSLSKASQRLVRHLATDGLVAAGRTLASSSSEEPYPCFDGFRALADEADCLVTLACERPAAARESRALDDPAAEFAFAAASVEECLADGFRPSDVAVAVPNAAWGERIAAELEGRGIAVERGFDSGKIKGDPRTEGRYADLKLAAFLRLYLDPHDFTSLRSWLGFGDWLLRSDAFLELMAYARDHETTVPEAVAQLRTQRDADRSSTIFGKFDGPLDELDELLRACEEGLTREAAVALFEAHGMPLSPRHVELLGDDPAHADVERLARCGFAKPVENVARDAVHVVSYARCHGRHVRTVFVTGLVNGFLPANDAVDDKFTIDHRRVALERERALFLDVLSCASERAVCTRFVRDLLENT
;
A
#
# COMPACT_ATOMS: atom_id res chain seq x y z
N MET A 1 -0.64 -29.76 21.30
CA MET A 1 0.00 -29.35 20.02
C MET A 1 0.51 -30.60 19.32
N SER A 2 -0.07 -30.98 18.19
CA SER A 2 0.52 -31.95 17.27
C SER A 2 1.58 -31.25 16.40
N ALA A 3 2.61 -31.99 16.01
CA ALA A 3 3.68 -31.49 15.17
C ALA A 3 3.94 -32.47 14.03
N TRP A 4 3.88 -31.96 12.80
CA TRP A 4 4.08 -32.77 11.58
C TRP A 4 5.23 -32.20 10.76
N THR A 5 5.99 -33.05 10.11
CA THR A 5 6.93 -32.66 9.08
C THR A 5 6.40 -33.16 7.74
N ALA A 6 6.14 -32.24 6.81
CA ALA A 6 5.65 -32.53 5.48
C ALA A 6 6.79 -32.46 4.45
N ALA A 7 6.92 -33.45 3.60
CA ALA A 7 7.95 -33.47 2.55
C ALA A 7 7.51 -32.73 1.26
N SER A 8 6.22 -32.44 1.16
CA SER A 8 5.64 -31.72 0.02
C SER A 8 4.47 -30.83 0.46
N VAL A 9 4.08 -29.88 -0.40
CA VAL A 9 2.89 -29.06 -0.21
C VAL A 9 1.62 -29.91 -0.14
N GLU A 10 1.59 -31.03 -0.86
CA GLU A 10 0.47 -31.97 -0.82
C GLU A 10 0.38 -32.69 0.52
N ASP A 11 1.52 -33.12 1.08
CA ASP A 11 1.57 -33.72 2.42
C ASP A 11 1.14 -32.71 3.49
N ALA A 12 1.61 -31.45 3.37
CA ALA A 12 1.17 -30.39 4.27
C ALA A 12 -0.34 -30.19 4.21
N ALA A 13 -0.92 -30.17 3.01
CA ALA A 13 -2.37 -30.07 2.83
C ALA A 13 -3.11 -31.25 3.47
N ASN A 14 -2.62 -32.50 3.32
CA ASN A 14 -3.23 -33.66 3.91
C ASN A 14 -3.17 -33.64 5.44
N ASN A 15 -2.03 -33.22 6.02
CA ASN A 15 -1.88 -33.05 7.47
C ASN A 15 -2.83 -31.98 8.02
N LEU A 16 -2.98 -30.84 7.32
CA LEU A 16 -3.96 -29.82 7.70
C LEU A 16 -5.39 -30.38 7.69
N LEU A 17 -5.78 -31.13 6.66
CA LEU A 17 -7.12 -31.73 6.56
C LEU A 17 -7.38 -32.76 7.68
N GLU A 18 -6.40 -33.58 8.04
CA GLU A 18 -6.52 -34.51 9.13
C GLU A 18 -6.79 -33.82 10.47
N GLU A 19 -6.04 -32.77 10.76
CA GLU A 19 -6.19 -31.99 11.99
C GLU A 19 -7.52 -31.16 12.00
N LEU A 20 -7.92 -30.60 10.86
CA LEU A 20 -9.22 -29.95 10.73
C LEU A 20 -10.37 -30.91 11.01
N ASN A 21 -10.29 -32.12 10.50
CA ASN A 21 -11.27 -33.19 10.72
C ASN A 21 -11.28 -33.68 12.18
N SER A 22 -10.16 -33.56 12.88
CA SER A 22 -10.09 -33.90 14.33
C SER A 22 -10.67 -32.78 15.22
N GLY A 23 -11.02 -31.63 14.65
CA GLY A 23 -11.64 -30.50 15.34
C GLY A 23 -10.65 -29.43 15.80
N ALA A 24 -9.41 -29.44 15.32
CA ALA A 24 -8.45 -28.39 15.59
C ALA A 24 -8.93 -27.01 15.05
N LYS A 25 -8.72 -25.97 15.83
CA LYS A 25 -9.15 -24.60 15.50
C LYS A 25 -8.03 -23.68 15.08
N CYS A 26 -6.82 -23.88 15.60
CA CYS A 26 -5.65 -23.07 15.27
C CYS A 26 -4.57 -23.97 14.68
N LEU A 27 -4.30 -23.82 13.39
CA LEU A 27 -3.27 -24.57 12.67
C LEU A 27 -2.25 -23.62 12.07
N CYS A 28 -0.98 -23.99 12.18
CA CYS A 28 0.12 -23.25 11.60
C CYS A 28 0.89 -24.08 10.59
N VAL A 29 1.35 -23.43 9.51
CA VAL A 29 2.27 -24.03 8.52
C VAL A 29 3.53 -23.18 8.47
N GLU A 30 4.65 -23.74 8.92
CA GLU A 30 5.96 -23.12 8.75
C GLU A 30 6.60 -23.62 7.46
N HIS A 31 7.10 -22.70 6.62
CA HIS A 31 7.67 -23.05 5.32
C HIS A 31 8.82 -22.12 4.92
N ASP A 32 9.63 -22.56 3.97
CA ASP A 32 10.64 -21.71 3.35
C ASP A 32 9.98 -20.70 2.39
N ALA A 33 10.62 -19.55 2.18
CA ALA A 33 10.12 -18.51 1.29
C ALA A 33 9.94 -18.98 -0.18
N SER A 34 10.67 -20.01 -0.60
CA SER A 34 10.55 -20.60 -1.93
C SER A 34 9.37 -21.58 -2.09
N ASP A 35 8.72 -21.97 -0.99
CA ASP A 35 7.59 -22.90 -1.04
C ASP A 35 6.28 -22.20 -1.35
N ASP A 36 5.56 -22.71 -2.34
CA ASP A 36 4.22 -22.25 -2.65
C ASP A 36 3.18 -22.99 -1.82
N VAL A 37 2.80 -22.42 -0.69
CA VAL A 37 1.81 -23.02 0.22
C VAL A 37 0.36 -22.67 -0.12
N ALA A 38 0.10 -21.75 -1.06
CA ALA A 38 -1.24 -21.33 -1.42
C ALA A 38 -2.18 -22.51 -1.79
N PRO A 39 -1.75 -23.54 -2.54
CA PRO A 39 -2.60 -24.72 -2.80
C PRO A 39 -3.01 -25.47 -1.52
N ALA A 40 -2.11 -25.59 -0.53
CA ALA A 40 -2.44 -26.25 0.73
C ALA A 40 -3.45 -25.43 1.55
N LEU A 41 -3.25 -24.11 1.62
CA LEU A 41 -4.16 -23.18 2.29
C LEU A 41 -5.55 -23.17 1.64
N LEU A 42 -5.64 -23.18 0.30
CA LEU A 42 -6.90 -23.26 -0.41
C LEU A 42 -7.63 -24.59 -0.18
N ARG A 43 -6.91 -25.70 -0.07
CA ARG A 43 -7.53 -26.98 0.31
C ARG A 43 -8.10 -26.95 1.72
N ALA A 44 -7.39 -26.34 2.68
CA ALA A 44 -7.91 -26.12 4.04
C ALA A 44 -9.15 -25.22 4.04
N ALA A 45 -9.11 -24.11 3.29
CA ALA A 45 -10.25 -23.22 3.10
C ALA A 45 -11.45 -23.97 2.52
N ARG A 46 -11.24 -24.77 1.48
CA ARG A 46 -12.28 -25.60 0.85
C ARG A 46 -12.95 -26.53 1.86
N ALA A 47 -12.16 -27.27 2.65
CA ALA A 47 -12.69 -28.20 3.65
C ALA A 47 -13.58 -27.46 4.69
N ARG A 48 -13.22 -26.25 5.08
CA ARG A 48 -14.04 -25.43 5.99
C ARG A 48 -15.32 -24.93 5.32
N VAL A 49 -15.27 -24.52 4.05
CA VAL A 49 -16.46 -24.16 3.26
C VAL A 49 -17.39 -25.35 3.12
N GLU A 50 -16.88 -26.56 2.79
CA GLU A 50 -17.65 -27.80 2.71
C GLU A 50 -18.30 -28.17 4.06
N ALA A 51 -17.65 -27.86 5.18
CA ALA A 51 -18.21 -28.02 6.53
C ALA A 51 -19.23 -26.94 6.91
N GLY A 52 -19.50 -25.96 6.04
CA GLY A 52 -20.47 -24.89 6.27
C GLY A 52 -19.93 -23.70 7.06
N SER A 53 -18.61 -23.59 7.28
CA SER A 53 -18.00 -22.44 7.92
C SER A 53 -17.98 -21.23 6.98
N ASN A 54 -18.14 -20.02 7.54
CA ASN A 54 -17.81 -18.78 6.85
C ASN A 54 -16.27 -18.66 6.80
N VAL A 55 -15.70 -18.55 5.60
CA VAL A 55 -14.25 -18.55 5.40
C VAL A 55 -13.81 -17.31 4.64
N ARG A 56 -12.73 -16.68 5.09
CA ARG A 56 -12.05 -15.59 4.39
C ARG A 56 -10.55 -15.85 4.33
N VAL A 57 -9.93 -15.52 3.19
CA VAL A 57 -8.46 -15.56 3.04
C VAL A 57 -7.91 -14.16 3.24
N VAL A 58 -6.87 -14.05 4.07
CA VAL A 58 -6.17 -12.79 4.35
C VAL A 58 -4.72 -12.93 3.93
N CYS A 59 -4.27 -12.04 3.04
CA CYS A 59 -2.91 -12.01 2.51
C CYS A 59 -2.15 -10.76 3.01
N ALA A 60 -0.82 -10.81 2.95
CA ALA A 60 0.01 -9.69 3.38
C ALA A 60 -0.14 -8.45 2.47
N ASP A 61 -0.47 -8.64 1.20
CA ASP A 61 -0.73 -7.54 0.27
C ASP A 61 -1.69 -7.91 -0.87
N ALA A 62 -2.03 -6.92 -1.69
CA ALA A 62 -2.95 -7.07 -2.82
C ALA A 62 -2.43 -8.01 -3.91
N VAL A 63 -1.09 -8.17 -4.06
CA VAL A 63 -0.48 -9.06 -5.06
C VAL A 63 -0.76 -10.52 -4.68
N ALA A 64 -0.47 -10.88 -3.43
CA ALA A 64 -0.76 -12.19 -2.90
C ALA A 64 -2.28 -12.48 -2.95
N ALA A 65 -3.12 -11.51 -2.57
CA ALA A 65 -4.57 -11.65 -2.65
C ALA A 65 -5.07 -11.89 -4.09
N ALA A 66 -4.54 -11.15 -5.07
CA ALA A 66 -4.89 -11.35 -6.49
C ALA A 66 -4.50 -12.76 -6.98
N ARG A 67 -3.35 -13.25 -6.55
CA ARG A 67 -2.90 -14.62 -6.85
C ARG A 67 -3.84 -15.68 -6.24
N PHE A 68 -4.21 -15.54 -4.96
CA PHE A 68 -5.18 -16.47 -4.34
C PHE A 68 -6.53 -16.45 -5.06
N ARG A 69 -7.04 -15.27 -5.45
CA ARG A 69 -8.27 -15.15 -6.26
C ARG A 69 -8.14 -15.91 -7.59
N ALA A 70 -6.99 -15.78 -8.26
CA ALA A 70 -6.73 -16.47 -9.52
C ALA A 70 -6.71 -17.99 -9.34
N LEU A 71 -6.06 -18.51 -8.29
CA LEU A 71 -6.02 -19.93 -7.97
C LEU A 71 -7.38 -20.51 -7.54
N ALA A 72 -8.22 -19.69 -6.91
CA ALA A 72 -9.56 -20.07 -6.47
C ALA A 72 -10.61 -20.02 -7.59
N ALA A 73 -10.35 -19.30 -8.68
CA ALA A 73 -11.34 -19.00 -9.72
C ALA A 73 -11.90 -20.24 -10.43
N ASP A 74 -11.08 -21.27 -10.60
CA ASP A 74 -11.46 -22.49 -11.31
C ASP A 74 -12.23 -23.50 -10.42
N ASP A 75 -12.29 -23.27 -9.12
CA ASP A 75 -13.02 -24.11 -8.17
C ASP A 75 -14.38 -23.49 -7.85
N PRO A 76 -15.51 -24.12 -8.21
CA PRO A 76 -16.86 -23.57 -7.98
C PRO A 76 -17.18 -23.25 -6.51
N LEU A 77 -16.56 -23.94 -5.55
CA LEU A 77 -16.74 -23.69 -4.12
C LEU A 77 -15.89 -22.51 -3.61
N LEU A 78 -14.76 -22.28 -4.24
CA LEU A 78 -13.80 -21.25 -3.85
C LEU A 78 -13.92 -19.98 -4.67
N SER A 79 -14.57 -20.02 -5.85
CA SER A 79 -14.71 -18.86 -6.73
C SER A 79 -15.46 -17.68 -6.09
N ALA A 80 -16.30 -17.95 -5.08
CA ALA A 80 -17.01 -16.95 -4.28
C ALA A 80 -16.29 -16.61 -2.96
N LEU A 81 -15.09 -17.19 -2.72
CA LEU A 81 -14.33 -16.97 -1.49
C LEU A 81 -13.88 -15.50 -1.39
N ASP A 82 -14.11 -14.90 -0.24
CA ASP A 82 -13.62 -13.55 0.05
C ASP A 82 -12.11 -13.60 0.34
N VAL A 83 -11.33 -13.11 -0.61
CA VAL A 83 -9.86 -13.04 -0.54
C VAL A 83 -9.44 -11.59 -0.54
N VAL A 84 -8.80 -11.13 0.53
CA VAL A 84 -8.44 -9.72 0.76
C VAL A 84 -7.01 -9.58 1.27
N SER A 85 -6.40 -8.41 1.07
CA SER A 85 -5.21 -8.08 1.86
C SER A 85 -5.62 -7.69 3.29
N ALA A 86 -4.66 -7.75 4.23
CA ALA A 86 -4.89 -7.33 5.61
C ALA A 86 -5.36 -5.86 5.67
N ARG A 87 -4.84 -5.02 4.77
CA ARG A 87 -5.25 -3.62 4.64
C ARG A 87 -6.68 -3.46 4.10
N GLU A 88 -7.04 -4.21 3.05
CA GLU A 88 -8.41 -4.22 2.51
C GLU A 88 -9.41 -4.68 3.59
N LEU A 89 -9.08 -5.72 4.35
CA LEU A 89 -9.87 -6.20 5.47
C LEU A 89 -10.09 -5.10 6.52
N ALA A 90 -9.01 -4.46 6.95
CA ALA A 90 -9.08 -3.41 7.97
C ALA A 90 -9.88 -2.19 7.49
N LEU A 91 -9.75 -1.79 6.22
CA LEU A 91 -10.53 -0.70 5.63
C LEU A 91 -12.02 -1.05 5.53
N SER A 92 -12.36 -2.29 5.18
CA SER A 92 -13.77 -2.73 5.14
C SER A 92 -14.42 -2.66 6.52
N ILE A 93 -13.67 -2.97 7.56
CA ILE A 93 -14.12 -2.88 8.96
C ILE A 93 -14.33 -1.41 9.38
N LEU A 94 -13.37 -0.55 9.06
CA LEU A 94 -13.48 0.90 9.35
C LEU A 94 -14.61 1.57 8.57
N GLY A 95 -15.04 0.98 7.46
CA GLY A 95 -16.23 1.40 6.69
C GLY A 95 -17.57 1.02 7.34
N ASP A 96 -17.61 0.14 8.36
CA ASP A 96 -18.82 -0.08 9.16
C ASP A 96 -19.10 1.18 9.98
N ALA A 97 -20.32 1.72 9.86
CA ALA A 97 -20.71 2.98 10.52
C ALA A 97 -20.48 2.95 12.05
N ARG A 98 -20.76 1.82 12.72
CA ARG A 98 -20.57 1.67 14.17
C ARG A 98 -19.10 1.74 14.55
N VAL A 99 -18.23 1.15 13.72
CA VAL A 99 -16.76 1.17 13.92
C VAL A 99 -16.22 2.55 13.60
N GLY A 100 -16.64 3.15 12.49
CA GLY A 100 -16.27 4.52 12.11
C GLY A 100 -16.63 5.55 13.17
N ASP A 101 -17.87 5.47 13.72
CA ASP A 101 -18.32 6.33 14.83
C ASP A 101 -17.48 6.11 16.09
N ALA A 102 -17.12 4.87 16.40
CA ALA A 102 -16.29 4.56 17.56
C ALA A 102 -14.85 5.09 17.40
N VAL A 103 -14.29 5.08 16.18
CA VAL A 103 -12.99 5.64 15.86
C VAL A 103 -13.03 7.17 15.80
N GLY A 104 -14.12 7.76 15.32
CA GLY A 104 -14.31 9.21 15.15
C GLY A 104 -13.62 9.78 13.91
N ARG A 105 -13.07 8.91 13.04
CA ARG A 105 -12.45 9.27 11.76
C ARG A 105 -12.95 8.34 10.65
N ASP A 106 -12.94 8.83 9.42
CA ASP A 106 -13.42 8.07 8.26
C ASP A 106 -12.38 7.03 7.81
N ALA A 107 -12.79 6.01 7.08
CA ALA A 107 -11.90 5.04 6.45
C ALA A 107 -11.12 5.65 5.26
N ARG A 108 -10.64 6.88 5.43
CA ARG A 108 -9.96 7.72 4.44
C ARG A 108 -8.47 7.76 4.74
N VAL A 109 -7.70 6.98 4.01
CA VAL A 109 -6.24 6.92 4.17
C VAL A 109 -5.57 8.00 3.33
N LEU A 110 -4.65 8.76 3.95
CA LEU A 110 -3.85 9.76 3.25
C LEU A 110 -2.95 9.11 2.21
N ASP A 111 -2.92 9.69 1.01
CA ASP A 111 -1.89 9.38 0.02
C ASP A 111 -0.59 10.15 0.32
N GLU A 112 0.48 9.87 -0.44
CA GLU A 112 1.79 10.48 -0.22
C GLU A 112 1.80 12.01 -0.41
N ASN A 113 0.95 12.53 -1.30
CA ASN A 113 0.89 13.97 -1.54
C ASN A 113 0.11 14.67 -0.42
N GLU A 114 -0.99 14.06 0.02
CA GLU A 114 -1.77 14.52 1.17
C GLU A 114 -0.95 14.46 2.45
N LEU A 115 -0.13 13.42 2.61
CA LEU A 115 0.83 13.32 3.70
C LEU A 115 1.88 14.45 3.63
N ALA A 116 2.33 14.84 2.44
CA ALA A 116 3.25 15.98 2.29
C ALA A 116 2.59 17.32 2.69
N VAL A 117 1.30 17.49 2.43
CA VAL A 117 0.52 18.64 2.89
C VAL A 117 0.38 18.61 4.42
N LEU A 118 0.01 17.46 4.99
CA LEU A 118 -0.07 17.28 6.45
C LEU A 118 1.26 17.61 7.13
N MET A 119 2.38 17.13 6.57
CA MET A 119 3.71 17.40 7.12
C MET A 119 4.09 18.89 7.08
N GLU A 120 3.54 19.68 6.13
CA GLU A 120 3.72 21.12 6.15
C GLU A 120 2.98 21.76 7.34
N ASP A 121 1.74 21.33 7.60
CA ASP A 121 0.95 21.82 8.73
C ASP A 121 1.58 21.43 10.09
N VAL A 122 2.20 20.24 10.19
CA VAL A 122 2.90 19.78 11.41
C VAL A 122 4.21 20.57 11.67
N LYS A 123 4.76 21.30 10.69
CA LYS A 123 5.94 22.16 10.90
C LYS A 123 5.73 23.27 11.93
N VAL A 124 4.49 23.59 12.31
CA VAL A 124 4.19 24.50 13.43
C VAL A 124 4.85 24.03 14.73
N SER A 125 5.19 22.75 14.87
CA SER A 125 6.01 22.21 15.96
C SER A 125 7.39 22.87 16.08
N GLY A 126 7.85 23.62 15.06
CA GLY A 126 9.17 24.26 15.02
C GLY A 126 10.31 23.32 14.62
N LEU A 127 10.04 22.05 14.32
CA LEU A 127 11.05 21.08 13.96
C LEU A 127 11.48 21.18 12.50
N LYS A 128 12.74 20.81 12.24
CA LYS A 128 13.27 20.73 10.87
C LYS A 128 12.60 19.56 10.10
N PRO A 129 12.39 19.69 8.78
CA PRO A 129 11.74 18.65 7.97
C PRO A 129 12.37 17.25 8.05
N GLY A 130 13.70 17.17 8.22
CA GLY A 130 14.40 15.90 8.42
C GLY A 130 13.98 15.21 9.72
N ARG A 131 13.94 15.97 10.82
CA ARG A 131 13.54 15.46 12.13
C ARG A 131 12.07 15.01 12.16
N LEU A 132 11.17 15.79 11.54
CA LEU A 132 9.77 15.40 11.40
C LEU A 132 9.60 14.09 10.63
N ARG A 133 10.36 13.89 9.54
CA ARG A 133 10.33 12.62 8.79
C ARG A 133 10.82 11.42 9.61
N GLU A 134 11.88 11.60 10.40
CA GLU A 134 12.37 10.55 11.33
C GLU A 134 11.30 10.22 12.37
N MET A 135 10.66 11.25 12.94
CA MET A 135 9.62 11.08 13.94
C MET A 135 8.38 10.40 13.36
N LEU A 136 7.98 10.75 12.14
CA LEU A 136 6.89 10.05 11.45
C LEU A 136 7.21 8.57 11.23
N LYS A 137 8.44 8.23 10.82
CA LYS A 137 8.87 6.82 10.70
C LYS A 137 8.80 6.10 12.05
N PHE A 138 9.19 6.77 13.12
CA PHE A 138 9.06 6.23 14.49
C PHE A 138 7.60 5.96 14.85
N PHE A 139 6.68 6.90 14.59
CA PHE A 139 5.24 6.70 14.84
C PHE A 139 4.67 5.55 14.01
N TYR A 140 5.04 5.49 12.73
CA TYR A 140 4.61 4.39 11.86
C TYR A 140 4.99 3.03 12.42
N LYS A 141 6.27 2.87 12.81
CA LYS A 141 6.75 1.62 13.40
C LYS A 141 6.04 1.33 14.73
N SER A 142 5.97 2.30 15.62
CA SER A 142 5.38 2.13 16.97
C SER A 142 3.90 1.73 16.90
N ILE A 143 3.11 2.37 16.03
CA ILE A 143 1.70 2.03 15.83
C ILE A 143 1.56 0.64 15.20
N SER A 144 2.39 0.30 14.20
CA SER A 144 2.39 -1.04 13.61
C SER A 144 2.77 -2.13 14.62
N ASP A 145 3.62 -1.81 15.58
CA ASP A 145 4.05 -2.70 16.68
C ASP A 145 3.07 -2.68 17.88
N CYS A 146 1.97 -1.93 17.82
CA CYS A 146 1.03 -1.69 18.92
C CYS A 146 1.70 -1.10 20.18
N ALA A 147 2.79 -0.36 20.03
CA ALA A 147 3.48 0.28 21.16
C ALA A 147 2.62 1.39 21.78
N ASP A 148 1.72 1.98 21.00
CA ASP A 148 0.76 3.01 21.37
C ASP A 148 -0.43 2.48 22.23
N ASP A 149 -0.44 1.20 22.59
CA ASP A 149 -1.27 0.65 23.65
C ASP A 149 -0.76 1.03 25.06
N ASP A 150 0.55 1.36 25.19
CA ASP A 150 1.14 1.87 26.43
C ASP A 150 1.07 3.41 26.42
N GLU A 151 0.40 4.01 27.43
CA GLU A 151 0.30 5.47 27.56
C GLU A 151 1.68 6.17 27.59
N ARG A 152 2.75 5.44 27.88
CA ARG A 152 4.13 5.95 28.00
C ARG A 152 4.99 5.71 26.75
N TRP A 153 4.41 5.31 25.64
CA TRP A 153 5.18 5.01 24.42
C TRP A 153 5.92 6.24 23.84
N LEU A 154 5.40 7.45 24.11
CA LEU A 154 6.06 8.72 23.78
C LEU A 154 6.90 9.17 24.97
N ILE A 155 8.21 9.05 24.86
CA ILE A 155 9.14 9.26 25.98
C ILE A 155 9.52 10.74 26.12
N THR A 156 9.68 11.46 24.99
CA THR A 156 10.16 12.85 24.99
C THR A 156 9.00 13.84 24.84
N ALA A 157 9.16 15.05 25.42
CA ALA A 157 8.20 16.12 25.22
C ALA A 157 8.06 16.52 23.74
N GLU A 158 9.13 16.37 22.95
CA GLU A 158 9.13 16.61 21.51
C GLU A 158 8.20 15.61 20.78
N GLU A 159 8.32 14.32 21.08
CA GLU A 159 7.45 13.26 20.53
C GLU A 159 5.99 13.51 20.90
N GLN A 160 5.72 13.83 22.17
CA GLN A 160 4.36 14.12 22.65
C GLN A 160 3.75 15.33 21.92
N THR A 161 4.52 16.40 21.77
CA THR A 161 4.06 17.61 21.08
C THR A 161 3.75 17.34 19.60
N VAL A 162 4.67 16.67 18.87
CA VAL A 162 4.46 16.38 17.45
C VAL A 162 3.31 15.41 17.25
N HIS A 163 3.20 14.40 18.09
CA HIS A 163 2.09 13.45 18.02
C HIS A 163 0.74 14.13 18.27
N ALA A 164 0.65 15.03 19.26
CA ALA A 164 -0.57 15.77 19.55
C ALA A 164 -1.00 16.64 18.35
N ILE A 165 -0.06 17.40 17.75
CA ILE A 165 -0.32 18.21 16.56
C ILE A 165 -0.73 17.33 15.38
N LEU A 166 -0.05 16.19 15.17
CA LEU A 166 -0.37 15.24 14.11
C LEU A 166 -1.78 14.68 14.28
N THR A 167 -2.14 14.25 15.50
CA THR A 167 -3.47 13.70 15.81
C THR A 167 -4.57 14.75 15.58
N GLU A 168 -4.41 15.97 16.10
CA GLU A 168 -5.37 17.08 15.88
C GLU A 168 -5.59 17.34 14.38
N ASN A 169 -4.52 17.31 13.60
CA ASN A 169 -4.59 17.48 12.16
C ASN A 169 -5.27 16.32 11.43
N LEU A 170 -5.09 15.08 11.89
CA LEU A 170 -5.76 13.90 11.33
C LEU A 170 -7.25 13.88 11.69
N GLU A 171 -7.60 14.27 12.90
CA GLU A 171 -8.99 14.43 13.35
C GLU A 171 -9.71 15.51 12.54
N ALA A 172 -9.08 16.69 12.36
CA ALA A 172 -9.63 17.77 11.54
C ALA A 172 -9.89 17.34 10.09
N ARG A 173 -9.07 16.43 9.54
CA ARG A 173 -9.23 15.88 8.18
C ARG A 173 -10.15 14.66 8.14
N ARG A 174 -10.55 14.13 9.30
CA ARG A 174 -11.23 12.84 9.43
C ARG A 174 -10.51 11.71 8.68
N ALA A 175 -9.18 11.72 8.68
CA ALA A 175 -8.34 10.85 7.87
C ALA A 175 -7.39 9.99 8.72
N LEU A 176 -6.80 8.97 8.09
CA LEU A 176 -5.93 7.99 8.71
C LEU A 176 -4.54 8.01 8.07
N LEU A 177 -3.51 7.78 8.88
CA LEU A 177 -2.22 7.35 8.37
C LEU A 177 -2.28 5.89 7.89
N PRO A 178 -1.49 5.52 6.87
CA PRO A 178 -1.43 4.12 6.42
C PRO A 178 -1.13 3.10 7.52
N CYS A 179 -0.31 3.46 8.52
CA CYS A 179 0.04 2.59 9.64
C CYS A 179 -1.06 2.43 10.71
N GLU A 180 -2.03 3.35 10.77
CA GLU A 180 -3.11 3.32 11.76
C GLU A 180 -4.23 2.34 11.38
N VAL A 181 -4.35 1.97 10.11
CA VAL A 181 -5.52 1.29 9.55
C VAL A 181 -5.88 0.02 10.34
N SER A 182 -4.96 -0.91 10.49
CA SER A 182 -5.21 -2.17 11.21
C SER A 182 -5.38 -1.98 12.72
N SER A 183 -4.59 -1.07 13.32
CA SER A 183 -4.69 -0.75 14.75
C SER A 183 -6.04 -0.13 15.09
N LEU A 184 -6.50 0.84 14.31
CA LEU A 184 -7.79 1.51 14.53
C LEU A 184 -8.98 0.61 14.19
N ALA A 185 -8.88 -0.25 13.17
CA ALA A 185 -9.90 -1.25 12.89
C ALA A 185 -10.10 -2.18 14.08
N TYR A 186 -9.01 -2.69 14.67
CA TYR A 186 -9.09 -3.51 15.87
C TYR A 186 -9.70 -2.76 17.06
N ARG A 187 -9.17 -1.57 17.37
CA ARG A 187 -9.65 -0.76 18.51
C ARG A 187 -11.09 -0.32 18.33
N GLY A 188 -11.48 0.04 17.11
CA GLY A 188 -12.85 0.42 16.76
C GLY A 188 -13.82 -0.73 16.96
N LEU A 189 -13.48 -1.95 16.52
CA LEU A 189 -14.30 -3.15 16.78
C LEU A 189 -14.51 -3.39 18.26
N VAL A 190 -13.43 -3.33 19.06
CA VAL A 190 -13.48 -3.56 20.50
C VAL A 190 -14.33 -2.47 21.18
N LYS A 191 -14.14 -1.21 20.84
CA LYS A 191 -14.85 -0.06 21.42
C LYS A 191 -16.32 -0.03 21.03
N ALA A 192 -16.65 -0.37 19.78
CA ALA A 192 -18.02 -0.44 19.30
C ALA A 192 -18.80 -1.64 19.86
N GLY A 193 -18.12 -2.62 20.46
CA GLY A 193 -18.73 -3.84 20.98
C GLY A 193 -19.47 -4.62 19.90
N VAL A 194 -18.99 -4.62 18.67
CA VAL A 194 -19.62 -5.31 17.54
C VAL A 194 -19.59 -6.82 17.80
N GLU A 195 -20.76 -7.44 17.81
CA GLU A 195 -20.88 -8.88 17.90
C GLU A 195 -20.26 -9.54 16.67
N ARG A 196 -19.39 -10.53 16.90
CA ARG A 196 -18.63 -11.18 15.82
C ARG A 196 -19.35 -12.45 15.40
N GLU A 197 -19.60 -12.56 14.12
CA GLU A 197 -20.09 -13.82 13.54
C GLU A 197 -18.96 -14.87 13.56
N PRO A 198 -19.31 -16.18 13.63
CA PRO A 198 -18.33 -17.24 13.45
C PRO A 198 -17.60 -17.07 12.11
N LEU A 199 -16.27 -16.96 12.17
CA LEU A 199 -15.42 -16.75 11.00
C LEU A 199 -14.15 -17.56 11.13
N THR A 200 -13.88 -18.38 10.11
CA THR A 200 -12.59 -19.03 9.92
C THR A 200 -11.73 -18.15 9.02
N LEU A 201 -10.53 -17.82 9.47
CA LEU A 201 -9.54 -17.11 8.68
C LEU A 201 -8.45 -18.04 8.20
N VAL A 202 -8.07 -17.88 6.94
CA VAL A 202 -6.89 -18.50 6.34
C VAL A 202 -5.91 -17.37 6.04
N ALA A 203 -4.80 -17.31 6.75
CA ALA A 203 -3.82 -16.22 6.63
C ALA A 203 -2.57 -16.72 5.88
N ASP A 204 -2.29 -16.07 4.75
CA ASP A 204 -1.07 -16.28 3.98
C ASP A 204 0.04 -15.38 4.52
N ASP A 205 1.19 -16.00 4.80
CA ASP A 205 2.39 -15.31 5.33
C ASP A 205 2.11 -14.39 6.54
N PHE A 206 1.51 -14.98 7.57
CA PHE A 206 1.13 -14.30 8.81
C PHE A 206 2.31 -13.57 9.47
N GLY A 207 3.54 -14.08 9.35
CA GLY A 207 4.76 -13.46 9.89
C GLY A 207 5.13 -12.15 9.20
N SER A 208 4.70 -11.94 7.96
CA SER A 208 4.92 -10.70 7.21
C SER A 208 3.89 -9.62 7.51
N LEU A 209 2.83 -9.94 8.25
CA LEU A 209 1.89 -8.95 8.77
C LEU A 209 2.52 -8.15 9.93
N SER A 210 2.18 -6.87 10.06
CA SER A 210 2.49 -6.08 11.25
C SER A 210 1.80 -6.66 12.50
N LYS A 211 2.31 -6.35 13.68
CA LYS A 211 1.69 -6.81 14.94
C LYS A 211 0.23 -6.34 15.05
N ALA A 212 -0.08 -5.14 14.58
CA ALA A 212 -1.44 -4.61 14.55
C ALA A 212 -2.35 -5.45 13.63
N SER A 213 -1.87 -5.82 12.43
CA SER A 213 -2.61 -6.67 11.49
C SER A 213 -2.77 -8.10 12.01
N GLN A 214 -1.73 -8.69 12.60
CA GLN A 214 -1.80 -9.99 13.25
C GLN A 214 -2.84 -10.03 14.38
N ARG A 215 -2.87 -8.97 15.19
CA ARG A 215 -3.85 -8.82 16.27
C ARG A 215 -5.28 -8.73 15.76
N LEU A 216 -5.50 -7.99 14.68
CA LEU A 216 -6.81 -7.89 14.02
C LEU A 216 -7.24 -9.26 13.46
N VAL A 217 -6.38 -9.96 12.74
CA VAL A 217 -6.64 -11.30 12.19
C VAL A 217 -6.99 -12.29 13.30
N ARG A 218 -6.19 -12.35 14.36
CA ARG A 218 -6.47 -13.24 15.53
C ARG A 218 -7.80 -12.89 16.20
N HIS A 219 -8.14 -11.61 16.30
CA HIS A 219 -9.39 -11.17 16.89
C HIS A 219 -10.62 -11.57 16.09
N LEU A 220 -10.51 -11.59 14.76
CA LEU A 220 -11.61 -11.93 13.86
C LEU A 220 -11.79 -13.43 13.67
N ALA A 221 -10.75 -14.24 13.87
CA ALA A 221 -10.77 -15.68 13.69
C ALA A 221 -11.51 -16.40 14.84
N THR A 222 -12.82 -16.22 14.91
CA THR A 222 -13.65 -16.71 16.03
C THR A 222 -14.02 -18.18 15.94
N ASP A 223 -14.05 -18.76 14.74
CA ASP A 223 -14.34 -20.18 14.49
C ASP A 223 -13.08 -20.99 14.20
N GLY A 224 -12.05 -20.38 13.65
CA GLY A 224 -10.76 -21.01 13.40
C GLY A 224 -9.75 -20.13 12.69
N LEU A 225 -8.48 -20.50 12.79
CA LEU A 225 -7.36 -19.85 12.12
C LEU A 225 -6.43 -20.89 11.50
N VAL A 226 -6.20 -20.80 10.20
CA VAL A 226 -5.14 -21.54 9.50
C VAL A 226 -4.12 -20.51 9.03
N ALA A 227 -2.93 -20.50 9.57
CA ALA A 227 -1.91 -19.48 9.28
C ALA A 227 -0.66 -20.11 8.69
N ALA A 228 -0.22 -19.63 7.54
CA ALA A 228 1.11 -19.93 7.04
C ALA A 228 2.09 -18.83 7.49
N GLY A 229 3.35 -19.19 7.69
CA GLY A 229 4.41 -18.26 8.00
C GLY A 229 5.74 -18.78 7.52
N ARG A 230 6.54 -17.86 6.99
CA ARG A 230 7.88 -18.17 6.48
C ARG A 230 8.88 -18.25 7.61
N THR A 231 9.89 -19.09 7.44
CA THR A 231 11.07 -19.13 8.32
C THR A 231 11.82 -17.81 8.34
N LEU A 232 11.72 -17.05 7.26
CA LEU A 232 12.26 -15.70 7.12
C LEU A 232 11.19 -14.82 6.44
N ALA A 233 10.38 -14.13 7.23
CA ALA A 233 9.39 -13.19 6.73
C ALA A 233 10.04 -11.89 6.23
N SER A 234 9.41 -11.22 5.27
CA SER A 234 9.88 -9.95 4.70
C SER A 234 8.76 -8.93 4.67
N SER A 235 9.12 -7.64 4.51
CA SER A 235 8.15 -6.57 4.35
C SER A 235 7.51 -6.64 2.96
N SER A 236 6.20 -6.44 2.90
CA SER A 236 5.46 -6.22 1.66
C SER A 236 5.22 -4.73 1.40
N SER A 237 4.62 -4.43 0.26
CA SER A 237 4.27 -3.04 -0.09
C SER A 237 3.20 -2.42 0.83
N GLU A 238 2.37 -3.23 1.45
CA GLU A 238 1.29 -2.81 2.37
C GLU A 238 1.66 -2.97 3.84
N GLU A 239 2.57 -3.89 4.16
CA GLU A 239 3.05 -4.20 5.51
C GLU A 239 4.58 -3.95 5.62
N PRO A 240 5.00 -2.67 5.76
CA PRO A 240 6.42 -2.31 5.79
C PRO A 240 7.11 -2.67 7.10
N TYR A 241 6.35 -2.98 8.16
CA TYR A 241 6.87 -3.33 9.49
C TYR A 241 6.35 -4.70 9.95
N PRO A 242 6.86 -5.80 9.38
CA PRO A 242 6.43 -7.15 9.72
C PRO A 242 6.78 -7.52 11.16
N CYS A 243 5.96 -8.39 11.77
CA CYS A 243 6.19 -8.92 13.11
C CYS A 243 6.58 -10.40 13.03
N PHE A 244 7.87 -10.67 12.89
CA PHE A 244 8.41 -12.01 12.74
C PHE A 244 8.11 -12.93 13.93
N ASP A 245 8.20 -12.40 15.15
CA ASP A 245 7.97 -13.16 16.37
C ASP A 245 6.49 -13.51 16.57
N GLY A 246 5.58 -12.80 15.89
CA GLY A 246 4.15 -13.02 16.04
C GLY A 246 3.68 -14.37 15.46
N PHE A 247 4.28 -14.84 14.36
CA PHE A 247 3.99 -16.17 13.85
C PHE A 247 4.51 -17.27 14.77
N ARG A 248 5.72 -17.12 15.33
CA ARG A 248 6.28 -18.08 16.29
C ARG A 248 5.40 -18.18 17.53
N ALA A 249 5.01 -17.04 18.09
CA ALA A 249 4.09 -17.00 19.23
C ALA A 249 2.75 -17.68 18.91
N LEU A 250 2.22 -17.49 17.69
CA LEU A 250 1.01 -18.16 17.25
C LEU A 250 1.23 -19.68 17.12
N ALA A 251 2.36 -20.10 16.54
CA ALA A 251 2.69 -21.51 16.36
C ALA A 251 2.87 -22.23 17.70
N ASP A 252 3.44 -21.56 18.72
CA ASP A 252 3.59 -22.11 20.06
C ASP A 252 2.23 -22.33 20.78
N GLU A 253 1.21 -21.54 20.42
CA GLU A 253 -0.15 -21.63 20.97
C GLU A 253 -1.08 -22.50 20.10
N ALA A 254 -0.68 -22.89 18.89
CA ALA A 254 -1.52 -23.59 17.94
C ALA A 254 -1.84 -25.04 18.37
N ASP A 255 -2.99 -25.56 17.93
CA ASP A 255 -3.36 -26.96 18.12
C ASP A 255 -2.40 -27.88 17.34
N CYS A 256 -1.97 -27.41 16.15
CA CYS A 256 -1.05 -28.13 15.27
C CYS A 256 -0.07 -27.19 14.56
N LEU A 257 1.18 -27.62 14.46
CA LEU A 257 2.21 -27.02 13.61
C LEU A 257 2.65 -28.04 12.55
N VAL A 258 2.52 -27.66 11.27
CA VAL A 258 3.06 -28.41 10.13
C VAL A 258 4.31 -27.68 9.65
N THR A 259 5.47 -28.31 9.73
CA THR A 259 6.72 -27.76 9.16
C THR A 259 6.92 -28.37 7.77
N LEU A 260 6.91 -27.54 6.74
CA LEU A 260 7.15 -27.93 5.36
C LEU A 260 8.67 -27.97 5.10
N ALA A 261 9.18 -29.14 4.78
CA ALA A 261 10.60 -29.38 4.46
C ALA A 261 10.72 -29.98 3.05
N CYS A 262 10.39 -29.17 2.04
CA CYS A 262 10.50 -29.62 0.65
C CYS A 262 11.97 -29.77 0.23
N GLU A 263 12.37 -30.98 -0.19
CA GLU A 263 13.63 -31.18 -0.90
C GLU A 263 13.46 -30.69 -2.36
N ARG A 264 13.60 -29.39 -2.58
CA ARG A 264 13.65 -28.83 -3.94
C ARG A 264 15.08 -28.47 -4.30
N PRO A 265 15.51 -28.70 -5.54
CA PRO A 265 16.74 -28.06 -6.02
C PRO A 265 16.54 -26.54 -5.91
N ALA A 266 17.44 -25.87 -5.18
CA ALA A 266 17.42 -24.43 -5.14
C ALA A 266 17.52 -23.87 -6.57
N ALA A 267 16.78 -22.81 -6.87
CA ALA A 267 16.90 -22.12 -8.16
C ALA A 267 18.38 -21.81 -8.48
N ALA A 268 18.78 -22.04 -9.72
CA ALA A 268 20.13 -21.74 -10.16
C ALA A 268 20.42 -20.25 -9.96
N ARG A 269 21.49 -19.91 -9.26
CA ARG A 269 21.86 -18.53 -8.95
C ARG A 269 23.06 -18.12 -9.80
N GLU A 270 22.87 -17.05 -10.56
CA GLU A 270 23.91 -16.46 -11.38
C GLU A 270 24.19 -15.01 -10.95
N SER A 271 25.45 -14.58 -11.09
CA SER A 271 25.81 -13.18 -10.84
C SER A 271 26.56 -12.62 -12.04
N ARG A 272 26.19 -11.43 -12.49
CA ARG A 272 26.81 -10.72 -13.61
C ARG A 272 27.22 -9.31 -13.19
N ALA A 273 28.45 -8.95 -13.49
CA ALA A 273 28.93 -7.58 -13.41
C ALA A 273 28.88 -6.98 -14.82
N LEU A 274 28.30 -5.81 -14.94
CA LEU A 274 28.16 -5.08 -16.21
C LEU A 274 28.87 -3.72 -16.11
N ASP A 275 29.17 -3.11 -17.23
CA ASP A 275 29.99 -1.91 -17.25
C ASP A 275 29.24 -0.68 -16.70
N ASP A 276 27.96 -0.54 -17.02
CA ASP A 276 27.14 0.60 -16.66
C ASP A 276 25.64 0.24 -16.61
N PRO A 277 24.77 1.17 -16.16
CA PRO A 277 23.33 0.94 -16.12
C PRO A 277 22.70 0.62 -17.48
N ALA A 278 23.18 1.21 -18.57
CA ALA A 278 22.61 0.97 -19.91
C ALA A 278 22.89 -0.46 -20.36
N ALA A 279 24.10 -0.96 -20.08
CA ALA A 279 24.45 -2.36 -20.32
C ALA A 279 23.59 -3.31 -19.47
N GLU A 280 23.24 -2.93 -18.23
CA GLU A 280 22.35 -3.72 -17.37
C GLU A 280 20.93 -3.79 -17.94
N PHE A 281 20.35 -2.68 -18.41
CA PHE A 281 19.04 -2.66 -19.04
C PHE A 281 18.98 -3.52 -20.30
N ALA A 282 19.99 -3.37 -21.17
CA ALA A 282 20.11 -4.15 -22.41
C ALA A 282 20.26 -5.65 -22.13
N PHE A 283 21.10 -5.99 -21.12
CA PHE A 283 21.29 -7.38 -20.69
C PHE A 283 19.98 -7.99 -20.15
N ALA A 284 19.29 -7.30 -19.25
CA ALA A 284 18.03 -7.77 -18.69
C ALA A 284 16.99 -8.02 -19.79
N ALA A 285 16.83 -7.08 -20.73
CA ALA A 285 15.89 -7.21 -21.83
C ALA A 285 16.26 -8.35 -22.80
N ALA A 286 17.54 -8.50 -23.13
CA ALA A 286 18.01 -9.60 -24.00
C ALA A 286 17.83 -10.97 -23.33
N SER A 287 18.10 -11.07 -22.02
CA SER A 287 17.93 -12.32 -21.27
C SER A 287 16.45 -12.71 -21.09
N VAL A 288 15.56 -11.73 -20.95
CA VAL A 288 14.11 -11.99 -20.99
C VAL A 288 13.69 -12.52 -22.35
N GLU A 289 14.13 -11.88 -23.45
CA GLU A 289 13.85 -12.32 -24.82
C GLU A 289 14.34 -13.76 -25.07
N GLU A 290 15.52 -14.13 -24.55
CA GLU A 290 16.05 -15.48 -24.59
C GLU A 290 15.14 -16.47 -23.84
N CYS A 291 14.67 -16.15 -22.62
CA CYS A 291 13.73 -16.98 -21.89
C CYS A 291 12.42 -17.23 -22.69
N LEU A 292 11.90 -16.19 -23.34
CA LEU A 292 10.68 -16.31 -24.15
C LEU A 292 10.93 -17.17 -25.41
N ALA A 293 12.11 -17.05 -26.04
CA ALA A 293 12.53 -17.90 -27.16
C ALA A 293 12.69 -19.37 -26.74
N ASP A 294 13.07 -19.64 -25.47
CA ASP A 294 13.16 -20.96 -24.88
C ASP A 294 11.78 -21.54 -24.47
N GLY A 295 10.68 -20.82 -24.78
CA GLY A 295 9.32 -21.27 -24.57
C GLY A 295 8.72 -20.95 -23.20
N PHE A 296 9.31 -20.02 -22.45
CA PHE A 296 8.70 -19.51 -21.23
C PHE A 296 7.53 -18.58 -21.61
N ARG A 297 6.46 -18.61 -20.83
CA ARG A 297 5.42 -17.60 -20.96
C ARG A 297 5.92 -16.26 -20.40
N PRO A 298 5.48 -15.12 -20.92
CA PRO A 298 5.81 -13.81 -20.33
C PRO A 298 5.58 -13.75 -18.81
N SER A 299 4.47 -14.30 -18.32
CA SER A 299 4.15 -14.37 -16.88
C SER A 299 5.06 -15.27 -16.03
N ASP A 300 5.91 -16.10 -16.66
CA ASP A 300 6.89 -16.94 -15.96
C ASP A 300 8.19 -16.17 -15.62
N VAL A 301 8.30 -14.90 -16.06
CA VAL A 301 9.52 -14.09 -15.94
C VAL A 301 9.26 -12.80 -15.18
N ALA A 302 10.09 -12.50 -14.18
CA ALA A 302 10.09 -11.23 -13.49
C ALA A 302 11.44 -10.52 -13.57
N VAL A 303 11.42 -9.18 -13.62
CA VAL A 303 12.56 -8.31 -13.47
C VAL A 303 12.35 -7.43 -12.24
N ALA A 304 13.11 -7.71 -11.19
CA ALA A 304 13.10 -6.96 -9.95
C ALA A 304 13.98 -5.72 -10.05
N VAL A 305 13.44 -4.56 -9.72
CA VAL A 305 14.07 -3.26 -9.90
C VAL A 305 14.14 -2.45 -8.60
N PRO A 306 15.21 -1.61 -8.43
CA PRO A 306 15.38 -0.84 -7.20
C PRO A 306 14.39 0.33 -7.05
N ASN A 307 13.93 0.90 -8.15
CA ASN A 307 13.03 2.06 -8.17
C ASN A 307 12.30 2.20 -9.51
N ALA A 308 11.33 3.12 -9.54
CA ALA A 308 10.49 3.34 -10.73
C ALA A 308 11.29 3.83 -11.95
N ALA A 309 12.33 4.66 -11.76
CA ALA A 309 13.13 5.13 -12.89
C ALA A 309 13.89 4.00 -13.58
N TRP A 310 14.39 3.03 -12.81
CA TRP A 310 14.99 1.80 -13.32
C TRP A 310 13.98 0.93 -14.03
N GLY A 311 12.80 0.76 -13.42
CA GLY A 311 11.69 0.00 -13.98
C GLY A 311 11.22 0.53 -15.32
N GLU A 312 11.06 1.84 -15.46
CA GLU A 312 10.66 2.47 -16.73
C GLU A 312 11.67 2.27 -17.85
N ARG A 313 12.98 2.29 -17.53
CA ARG A 313 14.03 2.04 -18.53
C ARG A 313 13.97 0.61 -19.04
N ILE A 314 13.85 -0.36 -18.12
CA ILE A 314 13.75 -1.78 -18.49
C ILE A 314 12.43 -2.06 -19.23
N ALA A 315 11.31 -1.49 -18.77
CA ALA A 315 10.04 -1.64 -19.46
C ALA A 315 10.08 -1.10 -20.89
N ALA A 316 10.69 0.07 -21.09
CA ALA A 316 10.87 0.64 -22.44
C ALA A 316 11.74 -0.23 -23.35
N GLU A 317 12.81 -0.83 -22.84
CA GLU A 317 13.67 -1.77 -23.59
C GLU A 317 12.89 -3.03 -24.01
N LEU A 318 12.07 -3.58 -23.11
CA LEU A 318 11.24 -4.76 -23.39
C LEU A 318 10.15 -4.44 -24.43
N GLU A 319 9.44 -3.33 -24.24
CA GLU A 319 8.40 -2.87 -25.17
C GLU A 319 8.97 -2.54 -26.57
N GLY A 320 10.18 -1.96 -26.61
CA GLY A 320 10.91 -1.73 -27.85
C GLY A 320 11.23 -3.02 -28.63
N ARG A 321 11.23 -4.17 -27.94
CA ARG A 321 11.36 -5.54 -28.53
C ARG A 321 10.01 -6.22 -28.77
N GLY A 322 8.89 -5.51 -28.54
CA GLY A 322 7.53 -6.04 -28.72
C GLY A 322 7.08 -6.97 -27.59
N ILE A 323 7.74 -6.95 -26.44
CA ILE A 323 7.41 -7.77 -25.28
C ILE A 323 6.41 -7.00 -24.39
N ALA A 324 5.28 -7.62 -24.07
CA ALA A 324 4.28 -7.05 -23.17
C ALA A 324 4.82 -6.99 -21.73
N VAL A 325 4.64 -5.85 -21.06
CA VAL A 325 5.16 -5.59 -19.71
C VAL A 325 4.04 -5.22 -18.74
N GLU A 326 4.05 -5.84 -17.57
CA GLU A 326 3.30 -5.38 -16.39
C GLU A 326 4.22 -4.53 -15.52
N ARG A 327 3.80 -3.27 -15.24
CA ARG A 327 4.55 -2.32 -14.40
C ARG A 327 4.16 -2.43 -12.95
N GLY A 328 4.81 -3.30 -12.19
CA GLY A 328 4.60 -3.47 -10.75
C GLY A 328 5.56 -2.63 -9.88
N PHE A 329 6.20 -1.61 -10.43
CA PHE A 329 7.06 -0.67 -9.71
C PHE A 329 6.42 0.71 -9.52
N ASP A 330 5.36 1.01 -10.25
CA ASP A 330 4.61 2.25 -10.07
C ASP A 330 3.77 2.15 -8.78
N SER A 331 4.04 3.06 -7.85
CA SER A 331 3.30 3.14 -6.59
C SER A 331 1.85 3.62 -6.78
N GLY A 332 1.44 3.96 -8.01
CA GLY A 332 0.19 4.68 -8.27
C GLY A 332 0.22 6.10 -7.70
N LYS A 333 1.43 6.61 -7.38
CA LYS A 333 1.62 7.98 -6.91
C LYS A 333 1.37 8.96 -8.04
N ILE A 334 0.48 9.91 -7.79
CA ILE A 334 0.28 11.04 -8.70
C ILE A 334 1.54 11.91 -8.64
N LYS A 335 2.22 12.05 -9.78
CA LYS A 335 3.46 12.83 -9.88
C LYS A 335 3.15 14.32 -9.79
N GLY A 336 3.94 15.07 -9.02
CA GLY A 336 3.78 16.51 -8.88
C GLY A 336 4.47 17.07 -7.66
N ASP A 337 4.38 18.39 -7.54
CA ASP A 337 4.77 19.14 -6.36
C ASP A 337 3.67 20.17 -6.08
N PRO A 338 2.94 20.04 -4.96
CA PRO A 338 1.80 20.89 -4.64
C PRO A 338 2.17 22.38 -4.47
N ARG A 339 3.46 22.69 -4.28
CA ARG A 339 3.99 24.07 -4.05
C ARG A 339 4.33 24.80 -5.33
N THR A 340 4.64 24.05 -6.40
CA THR A 340 5.24 24.62 -7.61
C THR A 340 4.21 24.73 -8.72
N GLU A 341 3.97 25.95 -9.20
CA GLU A 341 3.11 26.20 -10.36
C GLU A 341 3.55 25.38 -11.57
N GLY A 342 2.59 24.83 -12.32
CA GLY A 342 2.83 23.92 -13.44
C GLY A 342 3.26 22.51 -13.08
N ARG A 343 3.46 22.20 -11.77
CA ARG A 343 3.84 20.86 -11.30
C ARG A 343 2.78 20.18 -10.43
N TYR A 344 1.65 20.83 -10.19
CA TYR A 344 0.55 20.29 -9.38
C TYR A 344 -0.71 19.96 -10.19
N ALA A 345 -0.68 20.05 -11.51
CA ALA A 345 -1.86 19.87 -12.37
C ALA A 345 -2.60 18.57 -12.10
N ASP A 346 -1.92 17.42 -12.13
CA ASP A 346 -2.52 16.11 -11.85
C ASP A 346 -2.98 15.98 -10.38
N LEU A 347 -2.25 16.56 -9.44
CA LEU A 347 -2.63 16.59 -8.03
C LEU A 347 -3.91 17.39 -7.81
N LYS A 348 -4.01 18.54 -8.47
CA LYS A 348 -5.18 19.42 -8.42
C LYS A 348 -6.39 18.75 -9.05
N LEU A 349 -6.22 18.11 -10.21
CA LEU A 349 -7.27 17.32 -10.85
C LEU A 349 -7.75 16.18 -9.93
N ALA A 350 -6.85 15.44 -9.31
CA ALA A 350 -7.22 14.36 -8.41
C ALA A 350 -8.00 14.86 -7.18
N ALA A 351 -7.57 15.96 -6.58
CA ALA A 351 -8.27 16.58 -5.45
C ALA A 351 -9.66 17.07 -5.87
N PHE A 352 -9.78 17.72 -7.03
CA PHE A 352 -11.07 18.14 -7.57
C PHE A 352 -12.02 16.95 -7.79
N LEU A 353 -11.55 15.91 -8.47
CA LEU A 353 -12.38 14.73 -8.78
C LEU A 353 -12.86 13.99 -7.52
N ARG A 354 -12.06 13.97 -6.47
CA ARG A 354 -12.47 13.45 -5.15
C ARG A 354 -13.54 14.33 -4.51
N LEU A 355 -13.36 15.65 -4.54
CA LEU A 355 -14.37 16.60 -4.05
C LEU A 355 -15.67 16.59 -4.87
N TYR A 356 -15.60 16.28 -6.15
CA TYR A 356 -16.78 16.08 -6.99
C TYR A 356 -17.58 14.84 -6.58
N LEU A 357 -16.90 13.74 -6.20
CA LEU A 357 -17.56 12.52 -5.69
C LEU A 357 -18.03 12.67 -4.25
N ASP A 358 -17.26 13.35 -3.42
CA ASP A 358 -17.56 13.58 -2.01
C ASP A 358 -17.18 15.02 -1.61
N PRO A 359 -18.15 15.95 -1.64
CA PRO A 359 -17.93 17.35 -1.21
C PRO A 359 -17.50 17.49 0.26
N HIS A 360 -17.62 16.42 1.05
CA HIS A 360 -17.19 16.38 2.45
C HIS A 360 -15.78 15.79 2.65
N ASP A 361 -15.07 15.39 1.58
CA ASP A 361 -13.66 14.97 1.68
C ASP A 361 -12.77 16.17 2.04
N PHE A 362 -12.69 16.40 3.35
CA PHE A 362 -11.91 17.53 3.86
C PHE A 362 -10.41 17.40 3.58
N THR A 363 -9.89 16.20 3.45
CA THR A 363 -8.50 15.97 3.07
C THR A 363 -8.19 16.52 1.68
N SER A 364 -9.07 16.23 0.72
CA SER A 364 -8.94 16.77 -0.64
C SER A 364 -9.18 18.29 -0.67
N LEU A 365 -10.13 18.79 0.13
CA LEU A 365 -10.34 20.25 0.28
C LEU A 365 -9.09 20.94 0.85
N ARG A 366 -8.46 20.38 1.89
CA ARG A 366 -7.22 20.93 2.44
C ARG A 366 -6.09 20.98 1.39
N SER A 367 -5.95 19.94 0.58
CA SER A 367 -4.98 19.92 -0.52
C SER A 367 -5.30 20.97 -1.57
N TRP A 368 -6.56 21.09 -2.00
CA TRP A 368 -7.05 22.09 -2.93
C TRP A 368 -6.74 23.53 -2.48
N LEU A 369 -7.03 23.84 -1.23
CA LEU A 369 -6.76 25.14 -0.64
C LEU A 369 -5.26 25.50 -0.60
N GLY A 370 -4.38 24.51 -0.64
CA GLY A 370 -2.93 24.70 -0.55
C GLY A 370 -2.21 24.88 -1.88
N PHE A 371 -2.75 24.41 -3.00
CA PHE A 371 -2.03 24.39 -4.28
C PHE A 371 -1.51 25.75 -4.73
N GLY A 372 -0.29 25.75 -5.26
CA GLY A 372 0.37 26.94 -5.79
C GLY A 372 0.94 27.90 -4.75
N ASP A 373 0.89 27.56 -3.47
CA ASP A 373 1.52 28.33 -2.39
C ASP A 373 2.71 27.58 -1.82
N TRP A 374 3.84 28.26 -1.62
CA TRP A 374 5.08 27.63 -1.12
C TRP A 374 4.92 26.97 0.25
N LEU A 375 4.13 27.57 1.14
CA LEU A 375 3.81 27.04 2.47
C LEU A 375 2.45 26.32 2.49
N LEU A 376 1.85 26.06 1.32
CA LEU A 376 0.54 25.44 1.19
C LEU A 376 -0.55 26.12 2.02
N ARG A 377 -0.41 27.42 2.26
CA ARG A 377 -1.29 28.24 3.13
C ARG A 377 -1.50 27.64 4.52
N SER A 378 -0.47 26.97 5.07
CA SER A 378 -0.57 26.30 6.38
C SER A 378 -0.88 27.27 7.52
N ASP A 379 -0.38 28.51 7.47
CA ASP A 379 -0.71 29.56 8.44
C ASP A 379 -2.22 29.86 8.49
N ALA A 380 -2.84 30.07 7.33
CA ALA A 380 -4.27 30.32 7.24
C ALA A 380 -5.09 29.08 7.65
N PHE A 381 -4.59 27.88 7.35
CA PHE A 381 -5.25 26.67 7.78
C PHE A 381 -5.21 26.46 9.30
N LEU A 382 -4.10 26.79 9.96
CA LEU A 382 -4.00 26.75 11.42
C LEU A 382 -4.94 27.77 12.09
N GLU A 383 -5.10 28.97 11.49
CA GLU A 383 -6.09 29.95 11.94
C GLU A 383 -7.52 29.39 11.79
N LEU A 384 -7.82 28.68 10.69
CA LEU A 384 -9.11 28.03 10.47
C LEU A 384 -9.37 26.93 11.50
N MET A 385 -8.38 26.10 11.82
CA MET A 385 -8.49 25.09 12.87
C MET A 385 -8.75 25.73 14.25
N ALA A 386 -8.04 26.83 14.56
CA ALA A 386 -8.27 27.57 15.79
C ALA A 386 -9.68 28.15 15.84
N TYR A 387 -10.16 28.74 14.75
CA TYR A 387 -11.52 29.23 14.64
C TYR A 387 -12.55 28.12 14.87
N ALA A 388 -12.39 26.96 14.23
CA ALA A 388 -13.30 25.82 14.42
C ALA A 388 -13.36 25.37 15.88
N ARG A 389 -12.21 25.28 16.55
CA ARG A 389 -12.10 24.93 17.96
C ARG A 389 -12.78 25.97 18.87
N ASP A 390 -12.52 27.26 18.64
CA ASP A 390 -13.06 28.35 19.45
C ASP A 390 -14.59 28.49 19.32
N HIS A 391 -15.16 28.01 18.21
CA HIS A 391 -16.60 28.00 17.95
C HIS A 391 -17.26 26.63 18.16
N GLU A 392 -16.53 25.65 18.72
CA GLU A 392 -17.02 24.28 18.99
C GLU A 392 -17.65 23.63 17.74
N THR A 393 -17.05 23.85 16.56
CA THR A 393 -17.53 23.35 15.26
C THR A 393 -16.45 22.52 14.58
N THR A 394 -16.82 21.75 13.55
CA THR A 394 -15.84 21.05 12.71
C THR A 394 -15.22 22.02 11.69
N VAL A 395 -14.03 21.67 11.19
CA VAL A 395 -13.38 22.53 10.17
C VAL A 395 -14.19 22.64 8.87
N PRO A 396 -14.82 21.56 8.34
CA PRO A 396 -15.77 21.69 7.23
C PRO A 396 -16.94 22.65 7.50
N GLU A 397 -17.53 22.57 8.68
CA GLU A 397 -18.62 23.49 9.10
C GLU A 397 -18.12 24.93 9.24
N ALA A 398 -16.92 25.11 9.80
CA ALA A 398 -16.28 26.43 9.86
C ALA A 398 -16.10 27.02 8.46
N VAL A 399 -15.62 26.23 7.48
CA VAL A 399 -15.51 26.66 6.07
C VAL A 399 -16.88 27.08 5.52
N ALA A 400 -17.93 26.28 5.76
CA ALA A 400 -19.29 26.60 5.30
C ALA A 400 -19.85 27.87 5.96
N GLN A 401 -19.67 28.03 7.28
CA GLN A 401 -20.08 29.23 8.01
C GLN A 401 -19.37 30.48 7.48
N LEU A 402 -18.09 30.36 7.29
CA LEU A 402 -17.28 31.46 6.81
C LEU A 402 -17.63 31.81 5.35
N ARG A 403 -17.97 30.88 4.46
CA ARG A 403 -18.53 31.16 3.12
C ARG A 403 -19.82 31.99 3.21
N THR A 404 -20.71 31.67 4.17
CA THR A 404 -21.95 32.39 4.38
C THR A 404 -21.72 33.78 4.97
N GLN A 405 -20.76 33.92 5.91
CA GLN A 405 -20.42 35.20 6.54
C GLN A 405 -19.68 36.14 5.58
N ARG A 406 -18.94 35.60 4.60
CA ARG A 406 -18.25 36.38 3.57
C ARG A 406 -19.21 37.29 2.79
N ASP A 407 -20.43 36.80 2.52
CA ASP A 407 -21.44 37.60 1.84
C ASP A 407 -21.98 38.72 2.73
N ALA A 408 -21.79 38.62 4.06
CA ALA A 408 -22.24 39.60 5.04
C ALA A 408 -21.14 40.58 5.50
N ASP A 409 -19.87 40.16 5.59
CA ASP A 409 -18.75 40.98 6.07
C ASP A 409 -17.41 40.56 5.45
N ARG A 410 -16.91 41.37 4.51
CA ARG A 410 -15.64 41.14 3.79
C ARG A 410 -14.36 41.38 4.60
N SER A 411 -14.44 41.58 5.90
CA SER A 411 -13.32 41.98 6.74
C SER A 411 -12.51 40.84 7.36
N SER A 412 -12.89 39.57 7.16
CA SER A 412 -12.17 38.43 7.72
C SER A 412 -10.86 38.15 6.98
N THR A 413 -9.73 38.29 7.67
CA THR A 413 -8.38 38.08 7.12
C THR A 413 -8.08 36.60 6.78
N ILE A 414 -8.73 35.63 7.43
CA ILE A 414 -8.57 34.19 7.19
C ILE A 414 -9.00 33.84 5.77
N PHE A 415 -10.08 34.44 5.30
CA PHE A 415 -10.68 34.16 3.99
C PHE A 415 -9.90 34.74 2.82
N GLY A 416 -9.24 35.87 2.95
CA GLY A 416 -8.51 36.48 1.84
C GLY A 416 -7.49 35.56 1.17
N LYS A 417 -7.02 34.52 1.89
CA LYS A 417 -6.13 33.50 1.35
C LYS A 417 -6.84 32.31 0.69
N PHE A 418 -8.09 32.05 1.07
CA PHE A 418 -8.88 30.90 0.57
C PHE A 418 -9.95 31.31 -0.45
N ASP A 419 -10.28 32.58 -0.56
CA ASP A 419 -11.33 33.10 -1.45
C ASP A 419 -11.16 32.62 -2.88
N GLY A 420 -10.00 32.84 -3.50
CA GLY A 420 -9.75 32.41 -4.87
C GLY A 420 -9.89 30.91 -5.09
N PRO A 421 -9.19 30.06 -4.30
CA PRO A 421 -9.36 28.62 -4.40
C PRO A 421 -10.80 28.12 -4.17
N LEU A 422 -11.55 28.72 -3.25
CA LEU A 422 -12.93 28.32 -3.00
C LEU A 422 -13.86 28.75 -4.13
N ASP A 423 -13.70 29.97 -4.66
CA ASP A 423 -14.48 30.45 -5.81
C ASP A 423 -14.23 29.58 -7.05
N GLU A 424 -12.97 29.23 -7.30
CA GLU A 424 -12.59 28.32 -8.39
C GLU A 424 -13.22 26.94 -8.24
N LEU A 425 -13.21 26.38 -7.02
CA LEU A 425 -13.84 25.08 -6.73
C LEU A 425 -15.36 25.13 -6.98
N ASP A 426 -16.03 26.18 -6.50
CA ASP A 426 -17.47 26.35 -6.65
C ASP A 426 -17.88 26.54 -8.11
N GLU A 427 -17.07 27.25 -8.92
CA GLU A 427 -17.26 27.37 -10.36
C GLU A 427 -17.18 26.02 -11.08
N LEU A 428 -16.12 25.25 -10.80
CA LEU A 428 -15.89 23.94 -11.38
C LEU A 428 -17.01 22.93 -11.02
N LEU A 429 -17.39 22.86 -9.75
CA LEU A 429 -18.46 21.96 -9.29
C LEU A 429 -19.78 22.30 -9.97
N ARG A 430 -20.16 23.58 -10.02
CA ARG A 430 -21.40 24.04 -10.67
C ARG A 430 -21.41 23.71 -12.16
N ALA A 431 -20.30 23.97 -12.87
CA ALA A 431 -20.20 23.66 -14.29
C ALA A 431 -20.38 22.15 -14.56
N CYS A 432 -19.81 21.30 -13.71
CA CYS A 432 -19.97 19.85 -13.84
C CYS A 432 -21.40 19.37 -13.52
N GLU A 433 -22.08 19.99 -12.54
CA GLU A 433 -23.49 19.68 -12.18
C GLU A 433 -24.47 20.09 -13.27
N GLU A 434 -24.24 21.23 -13.94
CA GLU A 434 -25.07 21.70 -15.06
C GLU A 434 -24.96 20.82 -16.30
N GLY A 435 -23.93 19.97 -16.36
CA GLY A 435 -23.61 19.10 -17.48
C GLY A 435 -22.75 19.77 -18.54
N LEU A 436 -21.76 19.02 -19.02
CA LEU A 436 -20.77 19.50 -19.99
C LEU A 436 -20.74 18.61 -21.23
N THR A 437 -20.49 19.21 -22.39
CA THR A 437 -20.00 18.44 -23.54
C THR A 437 -18.54 18.01 -23.26
N ARG A 438 -18.07 16.99 -23.95
CA ARG A 438 -16.68 16.52 -23.81
C ARG A 438 -15.66 17.63 -24.13
N GLU A 439 -15.90 18.44 -25.16
CA GLU A 439 -15.05 19.57 -25.52
C GLU A 439 -15.06 20.65 -24.44
N ALA A 440 -16.25 20.97 -23.90
CA ALA A 440 -16.37 21.95 -22.82
C ALA A 440 -15.68 21.48 -21.54
N ALA A 441 -15.77 20.18 -21.20
CA ALA A 441 -15.07 19.62 -20.05
C ALA A 441 -13.53 19.72 -20.20
N VAL A 442 -13.00 19.33 -21.38
CA VAL A 442 -11.56 19.47 -21.65
C VAL A 442 -11.11 20.93 -21.55
N ALA A 443 -11.84 21.85 -22.17
CA ALA A 443 -11.52 23.28 -22.12
C ALA A 443 -11.62 23.87 -20.70
N LEU A 444 -12.62 23.45 -19.91
CA LEU A 444 -12.80 23.88 -18.52
C LEU A 444 -11.61 23.45 -17.66
N PHE A 445 -11.26 22.16 -17.70
CA PHE A 445 -10.14 21.67 -16.90
C PHE A 445 -8.80 22.31 -17.31
N GLU A 446 -8.56 22.49 -18.61
CA GLU A 446 -7.35 23.16 -19.11
C GLU A 446 -7.28 24.62 -18.67
N ALA A 447 -8.39 25.37 -18.73
CA ALA A 447 -8.48 26.76 -18.28
C ALA A 447 -8.16 26.93 -16.78
N HIS A 448 -8.44 25.91 -15.97
CA HIS A 448 -8.14 25.85 -14.54
C HIS A 448 -6.79 25.17 -14.21
N GLY A 449 -5.91 25.01 -15.20
CA GLY A 449 -4.56 24.45 -15.01
C GLY A 449 -4.54 22.94 -14.73
N MET A 450 -5.55 22.20 -15.17
CA MET A 450 -5.71 20.74 -15.03
C MET A 450 -5.83 20.08 -16.42
N PRO A 451 -4.82 20.12 -17.29
CA PRO A 451 -4.90 19.53 -18.62
C PRO A 451 -5.14 18.03 -18.54
N LEU A 452 -6.12 17.54 -19.30
CA LEU A 452 -6.48 16.12 -19.34
C LEU A 452 -5.53 15.33 -20.22
N SER A 453 -5.02 14.21 -19.71
CA SER A 453 -4.29 13.23 -20.52
C SER A 453 -5.22 12.53 -21.53
N PRO A 454 -4.68 11.91 -22.62
CA PRO A 454 -5.50 11.12 -23.55
C PRO A 454 -6.37 10.08 -22.84
N ARG A 455 -5.84 9.40 -21.82
CA ARG A 455 -6.60 8.44 -21.01
C ARG A 455 -7.76 9.10 -20.25
N HIS A 456 -7.54 10.29 -19.70
CA HIS A 456 -8.59 11.04 -19.00
C HIS A 456 -9.71 11.44 -19.99
N VAL A 457 -9.35 11.84 -21.21
CA VAL A 457 -10.33 12.18 -22.25
C VAL A 457 -11.15 10.95 -22.69
N GLU A 458 -10.54 9.77 -22.78
CA GLU A 458 -11.26 8.51 -23.04
C GLU A 458 -12.27 8.18 -21.94
N LEU A 459 -11.92 8.48 -20.67
CA LEU A 459 -12.82 8.26 -19.53
C LEU A 459 -14.02 9.20 -19.51
N LEU A 460 -13.97 10.34 -20.19
CA LEU A 460 -15.15 11.21 -20.39
C LEU A 460 -16.21 10.60 -21.33
N GLY A 461 -15.95 9.44 -21.94
CA GLY A 461 -16.86 8.69 -22.79
C GLY A 461 -16.80 9.11 -24.26
N ASP A 462 -17.54 8.37 -25.10
CA ASP A 462 -17.55 8.54 -26.56
C ASP A 462 -18.60 9.55 -27.02
N ASP A 463 -19.58 9.89 -26.18
CA ASP A 463 -20.60 10.89 -26.50
C ASP A 463 -20.02 12.31 -26.41
N PRO A 464 -19.88 13.02 -27.55
CA PRO A 464 -19.36 14.39 -27.50
C PRO A 464 -20.34 15.37 -26.86
N ALA A 465 -21.62 15.04 -26.77
CA ALA A 465 -22.64 15.91 -26.16
C ALA A 465 -22.70 15.81 -24.62
N HIS A 466 -22.16 14.74 -24.06
CA HIS A 466 -22.20 14.50 -22.63
C HIS A 466 -20.87 13.95 -22.12
N ALA A 467 -20.20 14.72 -21.26
CA ALA A 467 -18.96 14.31 -20.59
C ALA A 467 -19.28 13.52 -19.31
N ASP A 468 -18.79 12.30 -19.23
CA ASP A 468 -18.93 11.46 -18.03
C ASP A 468 -17.87 11.80 -16.97
N VAL A 469 -18.08 12.93 -16.29
CA VAL A 469 -17.17 13.40 -15.22
C VAL A 469 -17.17 12.44 -14.04
N GLU A 470 -18.27 11.74 -13.75
CA GLU A 470 -18.33 10.76 -12.67
C GLU A 470 -17.43 9.55 -12.96
N ARG A 471 -17.43 9.03 -14.19
CA ARG A 471 -16.51 7.96 -14.61
C ARG A 471 -15.05 8.42 -14.55
N LEU A 472 -14.76 9.65 -15.01
CA LEU A 472 -13.44 10.23 -14.87
C LEU A 472 -13.03 10.30 -13.39
N ALA A 473 -13.94 10.74 -12.51
CA ALA A 473 -13.67 10.86 -11.09
C ALA A 473 -13.39 9.49 -10.40
N ARG A 474 -14.14 8.46 -10.78
CA ARG A 474 -13.96 7.10 -10.23
C ARG A 474 -12.72 6.39 -10.76
N CYS A 475 -12.35 6.60 -12.03
CA CYS A 475 -11.35 5.79 -12.74
C CYS A 475 -10.07 6.56 -13.10
N GLY A 476 -10.08 7.90 -13.11
CA GLY A 476 -8.97 8.72 -13.60
C GLY A 476 -7.65 8.47 -12.89
N PHE A 477 -7.70 8.34 -11.57
CA PHE A 477 -6.56 8.06 -10.70
C PHE A 477 -6.72 6.76 -9.90
N ALA A 478 -7.64 5.88 -10.34
CA ALA A 478 -7.75 4.56 -9.75
C ALA A 478 -6.43 3.79 -9.93
N LYS A 479 -5.96 3.18 -8.86
CA LYS A 479 -4.80 2.29 -8.94
C LYS A 479 -5.11 1.18 -9.94
N PRO A 480 -4.16 0.81 -10.81
CA PRO A 480 -4.33 -0.36 -11.64
C PRO A 480 -4.65 -1.56 -10.75
N VAL A 481 -5.71 -2.29 -11.09
CA VAL A 481 -5.97 -3.58 -10.44
C VAL A 481 -4.78 -4.48 -10.79
N GLU A 482 -4.12 -5.01 -9.78
CA GLU A 482 -3.03 -5.95 -9.99
C GLU A 482 -3.60 -7.19 -10.68
N ASN A 483 -3.25 -7.38 -11.95
CA ASN A 483 -3.75 -8.48 -12.76
C ASN A 483 -2.64 -9.51 -12.94
N VAL A 484 -2.45 -10.35 -11.92
CA VAL A 484 -1.46 -11.44 -11.92
C VAL A 484 -1.71 -12.47 -13.04
N ALA A 485 -2.91 -12.49 -13.62
CA ALA A 485 -3.28 -13.38 -14.71
C ALA A 485 -2.92 -12.84 -16.12
N ARG A 486 -2.34 -11.62 -16.22
CA ARG A 486 -1.97 -11.06 -17.51
C ARG A 486 -0.73 -11.77 -18.04
N ASP A 487 -0.78 -12.21 -19.30
CA ASP A 487 0.38 -12.81 -19.98
C ASP A 487 1.39 -11.72 -20.40
N ALA A 488 2.14 -11.23 -19.43
CA ALA A 488 3.13 -10.17 -19.57
C ALA A 488 4.32 -10.41 -18.65
N VAL A 489 5.49 -9.90 -19.01
CA VAL A 489 6.68 -9.90 -18.16
C VAL A 489 6.49 -8.95 -16.99
N HIS A 490 6.73 -9.42 -15.78
CA HIS A 490 6.57 -8.64 -14.56
C HIS A 490 7.82 -7.78 -14.29
N VAL A 491 7.77 -6.48 -14.54
CA VAL A 491 8.80 -5.54 -14.06
C VAL A 491 8.32 -4.96 -12.76
N VAL A 492 8.96 -5.31 -11.63
CA VAL A 492 8.43 -5.06 -10.28
C VAL A 492 9.49 -4.48 -9.35
N SER A 493 9.11 -3.63 -8.40
CA SER A 493 10.04 -3.22 -7.34
C SER A 493 10.34 -4.40 -6.40
N TYR A 494 11.50 -4.37 -5.72
CA TYR A 494 11.90 -5.46 -4.80
C TYR A 494 10.80 -5.81 -3.79
N ALA A 495 10.17 -4.81 -3.16
CA ALA A 495 9.12 -5.05 -2.17
C ALA A 495 7.81 -5.65 -2.77
N ARG A 496 7.62 -5.55 -4.08
CA ARG A 496 6.47 -6.13 -4.79
C ARG A 496 6.77 -7.50 -5.42
N CYS A 497 7.97 -8.02 -5.19
CA CYS A 497 8.27 -9.44 -5.46
C CYS A 497 7.59 -10.35 -4.43
N HIS A 498 7.27 -9.82 -3.25
CA HIS A 498 6.61 -10.57 -2.18
C HIS A 498 5.36 -11.30 -2.69
N GLY A 499 5.22 -12.59 -2.38
CA GLY A 499 4.07 -13.41 -2.80
C GLY A 499 4.00 -13.76 -4.29
N ARG A 500 4.98 -13.36 -5.12
CA ARG A 500 5.07 -13.76 -6.54
C ARG A 500 5.81 -15.09 -6.67
N HIS A 501 5.40 -15.89 -7.65
CA HIS A 501 6.06 -17.13 -8.02
C HIS A 501 6.24 -17.17 -9.53
N VAL A 502 7.50 -17.14 -9.97
CA VAL A 502 7.90 -17.16 -11.38
C VAL A 502 8.95 -18.23 -11.62
N ARG A 503 9.20 -18.60 -12.86
CA ARG A 503 10.28 -19.54 -13.18
C ARG A 503 11.65 -18.88 -13.12
N THR A 504 11.74 -17.64 -13.60
CA THR A 504 13.00 -16.88 -13.62
C THR A 504 12.81 -15.47 -13.07
N VAL A 505 13.71 -15.03 -12.19
CA VAL A 505 13.81 -13.63 -11.75
C VAL A 505 15.16 -13.03 -12.13
N PHE A 506 15.12 -11.84 -12.71
CA PHE A 506 16.30 -10.97 -12.93
C PHE A 506 16.31 -9.90 -11.85
N VAL A 507 17.33 -9.87 -11.00
CA VAL A 507 17.46 -8.89 -9.92
C VAL A 507 18.49 -7.84 -10.35
N THR A 508 18.04 -6.63 -10.68
CA THR A 508 18.84 -5.56 -11.26
C THR A 508 19.18 -4.48 -10.24
N GLY A 509 20.26 -3.73 -10.46
CA GLY A 509 20.61 -2.59 -9.59
C GLY A 509 21.19 -3.01 -8.23
N LEU A 510 21.89 -4.13 -8.13
CA LEU A 510 22.54 -4.58 -6.89
C LEU A 510 23.80 -3.78 -6.60
N VAL A 511 23.62 -2.53 -6.18
CA VAL A 511 24.70 -1.58 -5.83
C VAL A 511 24.36 -0.86 -4.53
N ASN A 512 25.38 -0.41 -3.80
CA ASN A 512 25.21 0.40 -2.61
C ASN A 512 24.33 1.63 -2.88
N GLY A 513 23.37 1.85 -2.02
CA GLY A 513 22.37 2.91 -2.15
C GLY A 513 21.03 2.45 -2.73
N PHE A 514 21.00 1.29 -3.43
CA PHE A 514 19.76 0.64 -3.86
C PHE A 514 19.48 -0.61 -3.03
N LEU A 515 20.33 -1.63 -3.15
CA LEU A 515 20.30 -2.83 -2.35
C LEU A 515 21.74 -3.31 -2.10
N PRO A 516 22.28 -3.14 -0.89
CA PRO A 516 21.63 -2.56 0.28
C PRO A 516 21.42 -1.04 0.20
N ALA A 517 20.38 -0.55 0.88
CA ALA A 517 20.08 0.87 0.99
C ALA A 517 21.14 1.65 1.80
N ASN A 518 21.19 2.98 1.64
CA ASN A 518 22.22 3.81 2.27
C ASN A 518 22.22 3.70 3.81
N ASP A 519 21.07 3.53 4.45
CA ASP A 519 20.97 3.41 5.90
C ASP A 519 21.58 2.11 6.45
N ALA A 520 21.81 1.10 5.60
CA ALA A 520 22.48 -0.13 5.94
C ALA A 520 24.01 -0.04 5.81
N VAL A 521 24.55 0.91 5.03
CA VAL A 521 25.98 0.95 4.67
C VAL A 521 26.68 2.28 5.00
N ASP A 522 25.95 3.41 5.10
CA ASP A 522 26.55 4.74 5.33
C ASP A 522 27.00 4.90 6.80
N ASP A 523 28.25 5.35 6.98
CA ASP A 523 28.86 5.58 8.32
C ASP A 523 28.22 6.71 9.13
N LYS A 524 27.31 7.48 8.54
CA LYS A 524 26.49 8.46 9.27
C LYS A 524 25.53 7.82 10.27
N PHE A 525 25.18 6.55 10.08
CA PHE A 525 24.31 5.81 10.96
C PHE A 525 25.11 4.99 11.98
N THR A 526 24.51 4.77 13.16
CA THR A 526 25.14 3.94 14.19
C THR A 526 25.30 2.49 13.75
N ILE A 527 26.23 1.77 14.35
CA ILE A 527 26.49 0.35 14.03
C ILE A 527 25.21 -0.49 14.23
N ASP A 528 24.47 -0.24 15.31
CA ASP A 528 23.25 -0.99 15.60
C ASP A 528 22.15 -0.68 14.56
N HIS A 529 21.99 0.58 14.16
CA HIS A 529 21.06 0.95 13.09
C HIS A 529 21.41 0.23 11.78
N ARG A 530 22.69 0.29 11.38
CA ARG A 530 23.16 -0.38 10.14
C ARG A 530 22.94 -1.88 10.19
N ARG A 531 23.15 -2.52 11.34
CA ARG A 531 22.92 -3.97 11.50
C ARG A 531 21.45 -4.32 11.27
N VAL A 532 20.53 -3.61 11.92
CA VAL A 532 19.09 -3.83 11.75
C VAL A 532 18.65 -3.55 10.31
N ALA A 533 19.14 -2.47 9.70
CA ALA A 533 18.86 -2.15 8.31
C ALA A 533 19.39 -3.25 7.36
N LEU A 534 20.60 -3.75 7.58
CA LEU A 534 21.20 -4.81 6.77
C LEU A 534 20.44 -6.15 6.90
N GLU A 535 19.94 -6.49 8.08
CA GLU A 535 19.10 -7.67 8.28
C GLU A 535 17.78 -7.55 7.49
N ARG A 536 17.15 -6.39 7.51
CA ARG A 536 15.96 -6.10 6.69
C ARG A 536 16.25 -6.20 5.19
N GLU A 537 17.35 -5.58 4.71
CA GLU A 537 17.76 -5.65 3.32
C GLU A 537 18.09 -7.09 2.87
N ARG A 538 18.69 -7.88 3.78
CA ARG A 538 18.96 -9.30 3.54
C ARG A 538 17.64 -10.09 3.40
N ALA A 539 16.67 -9.85 4.28
CA ALA A 539 15.37 -10.50 4.19
C ALA A 539 14.67 -10.17 2.87
N LEU A 540 14.66 -8.88 2.48
CA LEU A 540 14.12 -8.43 1.20
C LEU A 540 14.82 -9.10 0.01
N PHE A 541 16.14 -9.17 0.01
CA PHE A 541 16.90 -9.81 -1.08
C PHE A 541 16.60 -11.30 -1.20
N LEU A 542 16.51 -12.01 -0.06
CA LEU A 542 16.15 -13.43 -0.04
C LEU A 542 14.71 -13.65 -0.54
N ASP A 543 13.80 -12.76 -0.19
CA ASP A 543 12.42 -12.81 -0.67
C ASP A 543 12.35 -12.63 -2.20
N VAL A 544 13.07 -11.66 -2.75
CA VAL A 544 13.20 -11.47 -4.20
C VAL A 544 13.75 -12.73 -4.89
N LEU A 545 14.78 -13.35 -4.33
CA LEU A 545 15.36 -14.58 -4.89
C LEU A 545 14.39 -15.76 -4.80
N SER A 546 13.58 -15.82 -3.74
CA SER A 546 12.63 -16.92 -3.51
C SER A 546 11.46 -16.92 -4.48
N CYS A 547 11.21 -15.80 -5.18
CA CYS A 547 10.20 -15.74 -6.24
C CYS A 547 10.48 -16.71 -7.39
N ALA A 548 11.75 -17.07 -7.63
CA ALA A 548 12.15 -17.91 -8.73
C ALA A 548 12.14 -19.40 -8.35
N SER A 549 11.47 -20.22 -9.17
CA SER A 549 11.50 -21.68 -9.01
C SER A 549 12.68 -22.36 -9.72
N GLU A 550 13.23 -21.76 -10.79
CA GLU A 550 14.26 -22.38 -11.60
C GLU A 550 15.56 -21.56 -11.66
N ARG A 551 15.51 -20.24 -11.86
CA ARG A 551 16.68 -19.41 -12.09
C ARG A 551 16.54 -18.01 -11.49
N ALA A 552 17.57 -17.55 -10.78
CA ALA A 552 17.70 -16.19 -10.30
C ALA A 552 19.02 -15.58 -10.83
N VAL A 553 18.91 -14.50 -11.59
CA VAL A 553 20.07 -13.81 -12.19
C VAL A 553 20.24 -12.45 -11.52
N CYS A 554 21.33 -12.29 -10.78
CA CYS A 554 21.66 -11.07 -10.07
C CYS A 554 22.59 -10.21 -10.91
N THR A 555 22.26 -8.95 -11.15
CA THR A 555 23.09 -8.03 -11.91
C THR A 555 23.53 -6.83 -11.10
N ARG A 556 24.73 -6.37 -11.35
CA ARG A 556 25.33 -5.15 -10.82
C ARG A 556 26.12 -4.43 -11.89
N PHE A 557 26.32 -3.15 -11.76
CA PHE A 557 27.25 -2.38 -12.60
C PHE A 557 28.44 -1.86 -11.78
N VAL A 558 29.55 -1.60 -12.46
CA VAL A 558 30.84 -1.31 -11.81
C VAL A 558 31.19 0.18 -11.82
N ARG A 559 30.58 0.99 -12.70
CA ARG A 559 30.84 2.43 -12.78
C ARG A 559 30.01 3.21 -11.75
N ASP A 560 30.69 4.06 -10.99
CA ASP A 560 30.05 5.02 -10.10
C ASP A 560 29.19 6.00 -10.91
N LEU A 561 27.94 6.18 -10.51
CA LEU A 561 27.02 7.17 -11.11
C LEU A 561 27.49 8.63 -10.90
N LEU A 562 28.53 8.85 -10.08
CA LEU A 562 29.02 10.16 -9.70
C LEU A 562 30.04 10.77 -10.68
N GLU A 563 30.48 10.04 -11.69
CA GLU A 563 31.43 10.60 -12.69
C GLU A 563 30.78 11.35 -13.85
N ASN A 564 29.44 11.49 -13.89
CA ASN A 564 28.69 12.15 -14.98
C ASN A 564 27.67 13.20 -14.51
N THR A 565 27.98 13.96 -13.47
CA THR A 565 27.25 15.19 -13.14
C THR A 565 28.13 16.43 -13.26
#